data_3070fda6721bdf21d8ee4969e527a3d4
#
_entry.id   3070fda6721bdf21d8ee4969e527a3d4
#
_cell.length_a   1.000
_cell.length_b   1.000
_cell.length_c   1.000
_cell.angle_alpha   90.00
_cell.angle_beta   90.00
_cell.angle_gamma   90.00
#
_symmetry.space_group_name_H-M   'P 1'
#
loop_
_entity.id
_entity.type
_entity.pdbx_description
1 polymer ?
#
loop_
_entity_poly.entity_id
_entity_poly.type
_entity_poly.pdbx_seq_one_letter_code
_entity_poly.pdbx_strand_id
1 'polypeptide(L)' 'MSIIEKNDIMTMKELADYLKIAEKTAYRFASDKKIPGFKVGNAWRFRKSEIDNWIKKQEKTK' A
#
# COMPACT_ATOMS: atom_id res chain seq x y z
N MET A 1 -14.99 -18.04 -6.31
CA MET A 1 -14.54 -17.70 -5.99
C MET A 1 -14.14 -16.61 -5.94
N SER A 2 -14.21 -15.90 -5.42
CA SER A 2 -13.94 -14.83 -5.34
C SER A 2 -12.92 -14.57 -5.02
N ILE A 3 -12.43 -14.19 -5.49
CA ILE A 3 -11.40 -14.00 -5.28
C ILE A 3 -11.00 -12.75 -4.92
N ILE A 4 -11.49 -11.72 -5.33
CA ILE A 4 -11.13 -10.48 -4.91
C ILE A 4 -11.90 -10.10 -3.78
N GLU A 5 -11.28 -9.92 -2.64
CA GLU A 5 -11.96 -9.55 -1.49
C GLU A 5 -12.03 -8.10 -1.46
N LYS A 6 -13.06 -7.53 -0.96
CA LYS A 6 -13.17 -6.12 -0.84
C LYS A 6 -12.09 -5.55 -0.03
N ASN A 7 -11.61 -6.29 0.95
CA ASN A 7 -10.59 -5.79 1.83
C ASN A 7 -9.21 -5.84 1.27
N ASP A 8 -9.05 -6.37 0.08
CA ASP A 8 -7.73 -6.47 -0.52
C ASP A 8 -7.24 -5.11 -1.01
N ILE A 9 -8.12 -4.17 -1.21
CA ILE A 9 -7.72 -2.85 -1.70
C ILE A 9 -7.78 -1.86 -0.55
N MET A 10 -6.69 -1.12 -0.37
CA MET A 10 -6.60 -0.16 0.72
C MET A 10 -6.50 1.25 0.18
N THR A 11 -7.03 2.19 0.96
CA THR A 11 -6.88 3.60 0.65
C THR A 11 -5.54 4.05 1.23
N MET A 12 -5.18 5.30 0.96
CA MET A 12 -3.93 5.86 1.50
C MET A 12 -3.96 5.85 3.02
N LYS A 13 -5.09 6.21 3.60
CA LYS A 13 -5.20 6.23 5.04
C LYS A 13 -5.07 4.83 5.62
N GLU A 14 -5.69 3.86 4.98
CA GLU A 14 -5.61 2.49 5.45
C GLU A 14 -4.20 1.96 5.34
N LEU A 15 -3.50 2.33 4.28
CA LEU A 15 -2.13 1.92 4.11
C LEU A 15 -1.26 2.49 5.21
N ALA A 16 -1.45 3.76 5.52
CA ALA A 16 -0.65 4.39 6.57
C ALA A 16 -0.89 3.72 7.91
N ASP A 17 -2.15 3.41 8.20
CA ASP A 17 -2.47 2.70 9.43
C ASP A 17 -1.86 1.32 9.44
N TYR A 18 -1.90 0.65 8.32
CA TYR A 18 -1.38 -0.70 8.22
C TYR A 18 0.12 -0.74 8.45
N LEU A 19 0.82 0.25 7.93
CA LEU A 19 2.25 0.32 8.08
C LEU A 19 2.68 1.10 9.32
N LYS A 20 1.72 1.66 10.03
CA LYS A 20 2.01 2.44 11.23
C LYS A 20 2.88 3.65 10.95
N ILE A 21 2.60 4.34 9.90
CA ILE A 21 3.34 5.56 9.56
C ILE A 21 2.34 6.67 9.35
N ALA A 22 2.84 7.88 9.29
CA ALA A 22 1.98 9.01 9.06
C ALA A 22 1.45 8.98 7.63
N GLU A 23 0.25 9.48 7.45
CA GLU A 23 -0.35 9.50 6.14
C GLU A 23 0.50 10.29 5.15
N LYS A 24 1.06 11.37 5.61
CA LYS A 24 1.92 12.20 4.79
C LYS A 24 3.14 11.40 4.29
N THR A 25 3.71 10.60 5.16
CA THR A 25 4.85 9.78 4.79
C THR A 25 4.45 8.72 3.77
N ALA A 26 3.28 8.13 3.98
CA ALA A 26 2.80 7.13 3.04
C ALA A 26 2.58 7.75 1.66
N TYR A 27 2.08 8.97 1.64
CA TYR A 27 1.84 9.66 0.39
C TYR A 27 3.13 9.90 -0.35
N ARG A 28 4.15 10.29 0.38
CA ARG A 28 5.43 10.53 -0.22
C ARG A 28 6.03 9.26 -0.80
N PHE A 29 5.94 8.16 -0.06
CA PHE A 29 6.45 6.89 -0.56
C PHE A 29 5.72 6.47 -1.84
N ALA A 30 4.42 6.67 -1.88
CA ALA A 30 3.66 6.29 -3.06
C ALA A 30 4.05 7.18 -4.24
N SER A 31 4.20 8.47 -4.00
CA SER A 31 4.58 9.39 -5.06
C SER A 31 5.96 9.07 -5.61
N ASP A 32 6.86 8.63 -4.75
CA ASP A 32 8.20 8.29 -5.17
C ASP A 32 8.30 6.88 -5.71
N LYS A 33 7.17 6.20 -5.79
CA LYS A 33 7.10 4.84 -6.29
C LYS A 33 7.93 3.87 -5.48
N LYS A 34 8.03 4.13 -4.21
CA LYS A 34 8.74 3.23 -3.31
C LYS A 34 7.83 2.17 -2.75
N ILE A 35 6.52 2.34 -2.88
CA ILE A 35 5.55 1.39 -2.43
C ILE A 35 4.66 1.06 -3.61
N PRO A 36 4.34 -0.21 -3.85
CA PRO A 36 3.48 -0.58 -4.98
C PRO A 36 2.08 -0.04 -4.76
N GLY A 37 1.59 0.74 -5.68
CA GLY A 37 0.27 1.30 -5.61
C GLY A 37 -0.19 1.72 -6.99
N PHE A 38 -1.44 2.09 -7.08
CA PHE A 38 -1.98 2.53 -8.35
C PHE A 38 -3.04 3.60 -8.10
N LYS A 39 -3.36 4.33 -9.12
CA LYS A 39 -4.34 5.38 -8.99
C LYS A 39 -5.64 5.01 -9.65
N VAL A 40 -6.72 5.30 -8.97
CA VAL A 40 -8.04 5.14 -9.53
C VAL A 40 -8.58 6.54 -9.59
N GLY A 41 -8.58 7.14 -10.77
CA GLY A 41 -8.91 8.53 -10.89
C GLY A 41 -7.81 9.33 -10.23
N ASN A 42 -8.15 10.11 -9.23
CA ASN A 42 -7.17 10.90 -8.52
C ASN A 42 -6.80 10.33 -7.18
N ALA A 43 -7.27 9.14 -6.88
CA ALA A 43 -7.05 8.58 -5.57
C ALA A 43 -6.10 7.40 -5.62
N TRP A 44 -5.16 7.35 -4.68
CA TRP A 44 -4.26 6.24 -4.59
C TRP A 44 -4.96 5.04 -3.98
N ARG A 45 -4.62 3.87 -4.50
CA ARG A 45 -5.13 2.62 -3.93
C ARG A 45 -4.00 1.62 -3.91
N PHE A 46 -4.06 0.70 -2.97
CA PHE A 46 -2.98 -0.28 -2.78
C PHE A 46 -3.58 -1.65 -2.60
N ARG A 47 -2.94 -2.65 -3.17
CA ARG A 47 -3.41 -4.01 -3.05
C ARG A 47 -2.68 -4.64 -1.87
N LYS A 48 -3.43 -5.10 -0.90
CA LYS A 48 -2.84 -5.61 0.34
C LYS A 48 -1.81 -6.71 0.09
N SER A 49 -2.09 -7.61 -0.83
CA SER A 49 -1.16 -8.69 -1.09
C SER A 49 0.18 -8.16 -1.61
N GLU A 50 0.14 -7.11 -2.41
CA GLU A 50 1.37 -6.53 -2.91
C GLU A 50 2.11 -5.78 -1.82
N ILE A 51 1.37 -5.16 -0.93
CA ILE A 51 1.99 -4.47 0.19
C ILE A 51 2.67 -5.48 1.11
N ASP A 52 2.02 -6.61 1.34
CA ASP A 52 2.63 -7.64 2.18
C ASP A 52 3.92 -8.17 1.56
N ASN A 53 3.95 -8.34 0.25
CA ASN A 53 5.17 -8.76 -0.41
C ASN A 53 6.25 -7.70 -0.30
N TRP A 54 5.85 -6.45 -0.42
CA TRP A 54 6.79 -5.35 -0.30
C TRP A 54 7.39 -5.33 1.11
N ILE A 55 6.56 -5.56 2.12
CA ILE A 55 7.03 -5.60 3.49
C ILE A 55 8.07 -6.69 3.65
N LYS A 56 7.81 -7.85 3.07
CA LYS A 56 8.76 -8.95 3.18
C LYS A 56 10.10 -8.59 2.57
N LYS A 57 10.07 -7.85 1.48
CA LYS A 57 11.31 -7.43 0.86
C LYS A 57 12.06 -6.45 1.74
N GLN A 58 11.32 -5.57 2.42
CA GLN A 58 11.96 -4.63 3.31
C GLN A 58 12.63 -5.36 4.47
N GLU A 59 11.98 -6.38 4.98
CA GLU A 59 12.53 -7.14 6.08
C GLU A 59 13.79 -7.87 5.70
N LYS A 60 13.88 -8.28 4.46
CA LYS A 60 15.05 -9.00 4.05
C LYS A 60 16.18 -8.12 3.69
N THR A 61 15.95 -6.88 3.52
CA THR A 61 16.96 -5.99 3.09
C THR A 61 17.90 -5.61 4.12
N LYS A 62 17.86 -6.01 5.26
CA LYS A 62 18.69 -5.58 6.25
C LYS A 62 19.87 -6.12 6.26
#